data_14e00a2270af8a64811e0b3a30115f23
#
_entry.id   14e00a2270af8a64811e0b3a30115f23
#
_cell.length_a   1.000
_cell.length_b   1.000
_cell.length_c   1.000
_cell.angle_alpha   90.00
_cell.angle_beta   90.00
_cell.angle_gamma   90.00
#
_symmetry.space_group_name_H-M   'P 1'
#
loop_
_entity.id
_entity.type
_entity.pdbx_description
1 polymer ?
#
loop_
_entity_poly.entity_id
_entity_poly.type
_entity_poly.pdbx_seq_one_letter_code
_entity_poly.pdbx_strand_id
1 'polypeptide(L)'
;MSNLFTDITNEFDGQDIDNNKVLSLFAYLGPLVLVPILAAKDSRFARFHANQGLVMLLVSIAIAIIEGFLVRIPVLGWIIYIAYILASICIFALSIYGIVNAVTGKAIKFPFIDKINLIKY
;
A
#
# COMPACT_ATOMS: atom_id res chain seq x y z
N MET A 1 -15.75 -11.27 7.80
CA MET A 1 -14.96 -11.17 6.55
C MET A 1 -15.02 -9.79 5.94
N SER A 2 -16.19 -9.16 5.97
CA SER A 2 -16.34 -7.79 5.48
C SER A 2 -15.42 -6.78 6.18
N ASN A 3 -14.92 -7.11 7.38
CA ASN A 3 -14.06 -6.21 8.14
C ASN A 3 -12.61 -6.18 7.67
N LEU A 4 -12.20 -7.12 6.79
CA LEU A 4 -10.82 -7.16 6.30
C LEU A 4 -10.55 -6.05 5.29
N PHE A 5 -11.53 -5.77 4.43
CA PHE A 5 -11.42 -4.71 3.42
C PHE A 5 -12.65 -3.81 3.55
N THR A 6 -12.46 -2.68 4.19
CA THR A 6 -13.56 -1.75 4.47
C THR A 6 -13.61 -0.67 3.40
N ASP A 7 -14.75 -0.56 2.71
CA ASP A 7 -14.95 0.47 1.68
C ASP A 7 -15.43 1.75 2.36
N ILE A 8 -14.62 2.80 2.27
CA ILE A 8 -14.95 4.12 2.79
C ILE A 8 -15.05 5.17 1.68
N THR A 9 -15.31 4.72 0.45
CA THR A 9 -15.36 5.61 -0.70
C THR A 9 -16.36 6.76 -0.50
N ASN A 10 -17.46 6.49 0.19
CA ASN A 10 -18.49 7.51 0.43
C ASN A 10 -18.06 8.62 1.39
N GLU A 11 -16.92 8.48 2.05
CA GLU A 11 -16.38 9.54 2.92
C GLU A 11 -15.57 10.58 2.15
N PHE A 12 -15.36 10.37 0.86
CA PHE A 12 -14.54 11.25 0.02
C PHE A 12 -15.39 11.98 -0.99
N ASP A 13 -14.99 13.23 -1.28
CA ASP A 13 -15.66 14.05 -2.28
C ASP A 13 -15.46 13.46 -3.68
N GLY A 14 -16.57 13.35 -4.42
CA GLY A 14 -16.51 12.75 -5.77
C GLY A 14 -15.63 13.51 -6.74
N GLN A 15 -15.59 14.83 -6.63
CA GLN A 15 -14.73 15.63 -7.50
C GLN A 15 -13.26 15.44 -7.18
N ASP A 16 -12.92 15.33 -5.89
CA ASP A 16 -11.57 15.02 -5.47
C ASP A 16 -11.12 13.67 -6.01
N ILE A 17 -11.99 12.67 -5.91
CA ILE A 17 -11.70 11.35 -6.45
C ILE A 17 -11.42 11.43 -7.96
N ASP A 18 -12.32 12.06 -8.70
CA ASP A 18 -12.19 12.13 -10.16
C ASP A 18 -10.93 12.88 -10.60
N ASN A 19 -10.54 13.91 -9.87
CA ASN A 19 -9.38 14.73 -10.21
C ASN A 19 -8.05 14.05 -9.86
N ASN A 20 -8.06 13.06 -8.95
CA ASN A 20 -6.82 12.53 -8.40
C ASN A 20 -6.67 11.01 -8.53
N LYS A 21 -7.51 10.35 -9.31
CA LYS A 21 -7.42 8.91 -9.55
C LYS A 21 -6.05 8.49 -10.07
N VAL A 22 -5.56 9.18 -11.09
CA VAL A 22 -4.30 8.82 -11.74
C VAL A 22 -3.12 9.06 -10.81
N LEU A 23 -3.10 10.19 -10.11
CA LEU A 23 -2.03 10.45 -9.15
C LEU A 23 -2.04 9.42 -8.03
N SER A 24 -3.22 8.98 -7.61
CA SER A 24 -3.36 8.04 -6.50
C SER A 24 -2.82 6.64 -6.82
N LEU A 25 -2.84 6.23 -8.10
CA LEU A 25 -2.32 4.91 -8.45
C LEU A 25 -0.82 4.78 -8.18
N PHE A 26 -0.07 5.89 -8.28
CA PHE A 26 1.35 5.87 -8.01
C PHE A 26 1.69 5.54 -6.56
N ALA A 27 0.70 5.61 -5.67
CA ALA A 27 0.89 5.26 -4.26
C ALA A 27 1.38 3.81 -4.09
N TYR A 28 1.04 2.94 -5.01
CA TYR A 28 1.34 1.50 -4.92
C TYR A 28 2.52 1.06 -5.79
N LEU A 29 3.27 2.01 -6.33
CA LEU A 29 4.40 1.74 -7.21
C LEU A 29 5.74 1.99 -6.49
N GLY A 30 5.85 1.53 -5.24
CA GLY A 30 7.09 1.66 -4.47
C GLY A 30 7.47 3.11 -4.21
N PRO A 31 8.70 3.52 -4.54
CA PRO A 31 9.13 4.90 -4.26
C PRO A 31 8.29 5.97 -4.96
N LEU A 32 7.54 5.61 -6.00
CA LEU A 32 6.66 6.54 -6.70
C LEU A 32 5.49 7.01 -5.84
N VAL A 33 5.34 6.46 -4.63
CA VAL A 33 4.37 6.98 -3.66
C VAL A 33 4.63 8.46 -3.35
N LEU A 34 5.84 8.94 -3.57
CA LEU A 34 6.15 10.36 -3.40
C LEU A 34 5.37 11.25 -4.37
N VAL A 35 4.94 10.72 -5.53
CA VAL A 35 4.20 11.52 -6.51
C VAL A 35 2.89 12.03 -5.93
N PRO A 36 1.97 11.19 -5.41
CA PRO A 36 0.75 11.74 -4.80
C PRO A 36 1.03 12.54 -3.54
N ILE A 37 2.07 12.20 -2.78
CA ILE A 37 2.41 12.94 -1.57
C ILE A 37 2.78 14.39 -1.91
N LEU A 38 3.54 14.59 -2.97
CA LEU A 38 4.04 15.93 -3.34
C LEU A 38 3.11 16.65 -4.29
N ALA A 39 2.46 15.95 -5.21
CA ALA A 39 1.66 16.56 -6.26
C ALA A 39 0.19 16.73 -5.91
N ALA A 40 -0.31 16.01 -4.91
CA ALA A 40 -1.73 16.04 -4.53
C ALA A 40 -1.89 16.25 -3.03
N LYS A 41 -1.19 17.23 -2.47
CA LYS A 41 -1.16 17.50 -1.02
C LYS A 41 -2.54 17.80 -0.44
N ASP A 42 -3.40 18.42 -1.23
CA ASP A 42 -4.71 18.87 -0.78
C ASP A 42 -5.80 17.83 -1.03
N SER A 43 -5.47 16.71 -1.66
CA SER A 43 -6.44 15.67 -1.97
C SER A 43 -6.50 14.64 -0.85
N ARG A 44 -7.66 14.54 -0.20
CA ARG A 44 -7.87 13.52 0.82
C ARG A 44 -7.81 12.11 0.20
N PHE A 45 -8.37 11.95 -1.00
CA PHE A 45 -8.36 10.68 -1.70
C PHE A 45 -6.94 10.21 -2.02
N ALA A 46 -6.12 11.11 -2.58
CA ALA A 46 -4.73 10.78 -2.88
C ALA A 46 -3.94 10.49 -1.60
N ARG A 47 -4.18 11.24 -0.52
CA ARG A 47 -3.50 10.99 0.75
C ARG A 47 -3.91 9.66 1.37
N PHE A 48 -5.16 9.26 1.21
CA PHE A 48 -5.60 7.94 1.68
C PHE A 48 -4.79 6.83 1.01
N HIS A 49 -4.70 6.86 -0.32
CA HIS A 49 -3.94 5.85 -1.05
C HIS A 49 -2.44 5.96 -0.77
N ALA A 50 -1.92 7.18 -0.65
CA ALA A 50 -0.52 7.39 -0.31
C ALA A 50 -0.17 6.80 1.05
N ASN A 51 -1.07 6.93 2.04
CA ASN A 51 -0.86 6.32 3.35
C ASN A 51 -0.72 4.80 3.24
N GLN A 52 -1.62 4.15 2.52
CA GLN A 52 -1.55 2.69 2.34
C GLN A 52 -0.28 2.29 1.59
N GLY A 53 0.04 3.00 0.50
CA GLY A 53 1.22 2.70 -0.28
C GLY A 53 2.51 2.91 0.49
N LEU A 54 2.59 3.97 1.29
CA LEU A 54 3.77 4.26 2.09
C LEU A 54 3.97 3.19 3.17
N VAL A 55 2.90 2.79 3.86
CA VAL A 55 2.99 1.71 4.85
C VAL A 55 3.47 0.43 4.18
N MET A 56 2.92 0.08 3.02
CA MET A 56 3.34 -1.11 2.29
C MET A 56 4.80 -1.05 1.87
N LEU A 57 5.25 0.11 1.42
CA LEU A 57 6.67 0.30 1.05
C LEU A 57 7.58 0.10 2.25
N LEU A 58 7.26 0.71 3.38
CA LEU A 58 8.09 0.59 4.59
C LEU A 58 8.09 -0.84 5.13
N VAL A 59 6.95 -1.52 5.10
CA VAL A 59 6.86 -2.93 5.49
C VAL A 59 7.71 -3.79 4.56
N SER A 60 7.66 -3.52 3.26
CA SER A 60 8.46 -4.27 2.27
C SER A 60 9.95 -4.10 2.51
N ILE A 61 10.38 -2.88 2.81
CA ILE A 61 11.79 -2.59 3.11
C ILE A 61 12.21 -3.33 4.37
N ALA A 62 11.39 -3.29 5.43
CA ALA A 62 11.69 -3.98 6.68
C ALA A 62 11.81 -5.49 6.47
N ILE A 63 10.89 -6.07 5.72
CA ILE A 63 10.91 -7.51 5.41
C ILE A 63 12.18 -7.86 4.63
N ALA A 64 12.55 -7.04 3.65
CA ALA A 64 13.75 -7.28 2.84
C ALA A 64 15.02 -7.23 3.69
N ILE A 65 15.11 -6.29 4.63
CA ILE A 65 16.27 -6.18 5.51
C ILE A 65 16.35 -7.40 6.42
N ILE A 66 15.25 -7.78 7.05
CA ILE A 66 15.20 -8.94 7.93
C ILE A 66 15.55 -10.21 7.18
N GLU A 67 14.99 -10.39 6.00
CA GLU A 67 15.26 -11.56 5.16
C GLU A 67 16.74 -11.62 4.79
N GLY A 68 17.35 -10.48 4.45
CA GLY A 68 18.75 -10.43 4.08
C GLY A 68 19.68 -10.92 5.16
N PHE A 69 19.33 -10.72 6.44
CA PHE A 69 20.08 -11.27 7.55
C PHE A 69 19.76 -12.73 7.81
N LEU A 70 18.49 -13.09 7.82
CA LEU A 70 18.06 -14.42 8.23
C LEU A 70 18.35 -15.50 7.20
N VAL A 71 18.38 -15.15 5.92
CA VAL A 71 18.64 -16.12 4.84
C VAL A 71 20.03 -16.74 4.95
N ARG A 72 20.94 -16.08 5.68
CA ARG A 72 22.31 -16.57 5.86
C ARG A 72 22.43 -17.64 6.92
N ILE A 73 21.35 -17.91 7.66
CA ILE A 73 21.37 -18.95 8.70
C ILE A 73 21.38 -20.32 8.00
N PRO A 74 22.40 -21.19 8.30
CA PRO A 74 22.44 -22.52 7.69
C PRO A 74 21.18 -23.30 8.01
N VAL A 75 20.72 -24.11 7.06
CA VAL A 75 19.56 -24.99 7.17
C VAL A 75 18.23 -24.22 7.16
N LEU A 76 18.12 -23.08 7.89
CA LEU A 76 16.87 -22.32 7.96
C LEU A 76 16.73 -21.30 6.83
N GLY A 77 17.86 -20.94 6.18
CA GLY A 77 17.85 -19.86 5.20
C GLY A 77 16.90 -20.11 4.03
N TRP A 78 16.80 -21.35 3.57
CA TRP A 78 15.92 -21.65 2.43
C TRP A 78 14.43 -21.54 2.81
N ILE A 79 14.08 -21.89 4.05
CA ILE A 79 12.71 -21.75 4.54
C ILE A 79 12.35 -20.26 4.61
N ILE A 80 13.28 -19.46 5.12
CA ILE A 80 13.09 -18.02 5.22
C ILE A 80 12.96 -17.40 3.84
N TYR A 81 13.74 -17.87 2.88
CA TYR A 81 13.67 -17.38 1.50
C TYR A 81 12.30 -17.66 0.88
N ILE A 82 11.77 -18.87 1.09
CA ILE A 82 10.44 -19.22 0.60
C ILE A 82 9.38 -18.35 1.25
N ALA A 83 9.46 -18.12 2.56
CA ALA A 83 8.54 -17.23 3.26
C ALA A 83 8.59 -15.82 2.70
N TYR A 84 9.79 -15.33 2.37
CA TYR A 84 9.97 -14.03 1.76
C TYR A 84 9.29 -13.93 0.40
N ILE A 85 9.44 -14.96 -0.42
CA ILE A 85 8.79 -15.00 -1.74
C ILE A 85 7.28 -14.94 -1.58
N LEU A 86 6.71 -15.72 -0.65
CA LEU A 86 5.27 -15.72 -0.42
C LEU A 86 4.77 -14.37 0.06
N ALA A 87 5.51 -13.73 0.98
CA ALA A 87 5.15 -12.40 1.46
C ALA A 87 5.21 -11.37 0.32
N SER A 88 6.21 -11.48 -0.55
CA SER A 88 6.37 -10.58 -1.69
C SER A 88 5.21 -10.72 -2.67
N ILE A 89 4.75 -11.94 -2.91
CA ILE A 89 3.60 -12.19 -3.77
C ILE A 89 2.34 -11.55 -3.18
N CYS A 90 2.14 -11.68 -1.86
CA CYS A 90 1.00 -11.06 -1.20
C CYS A 90 1.03 -9.53 -1.31
N ILE A 91 2.20 -8.93 -1.09
CA ILE A 91 2.36 -7.48 -1.18
C ILE A 91 2.11 -7.02 -2.63
N PHE A 92 2.62 -7.77 -3.59
CA PHE A 92 2.40 -7.46 -5.00
C PHE A 92 0.91 -7.50 -5.36
N ALA A 93 0.21 -8.53 -4.89
CA ALA A 93 -1.24 -8.65 -5.12
C ALA A 93 -2.00 -7.48 -4.50
N LEU A 94 -1.64 -7.09 -3.27
CA LEU A 94 -2.26 -5.93 -2.63
C LEU A 94 -1.96 -4.63 -3.37
N SER A 95 -0.75 -4.50 -3.93
CA SER A 95 -0.40 -3.32 -4.72
C SER A 95 -1.26 -3.21 -5.98
N ILE A 96 -1.46 -4.32 -6.67
CA ILE A 96 -2.33 -4.35 -7.85
C ILE A 96 -3.76 -4.00 -7.46
N TYR A 97 -4.25 -4.57 -6.38
CA TYR A 97 -5.60 -4.28 -5.89
C TYR A 97 -5.73 -2.78 -5.54
N GLY A 98 -4.71 -2.21 -4.91
CA GLY A 98 -4.69 -0.79 -4.59
C GLY A 98 -4.70 0.09 -5.84
N ILE A 99 -3.92 -0.29 -6.87
CA ILE A 99 -3.92 0.43 -8.13
C ILE A 99 -5.31 0.41 -8.77
N VAL A 100 -5.95 -0.76 -8.81
CA VAL A 100 -7.29 -0.89 -9.37
C VAL A 100 -8.27 -0.02 -8.59
N ASN A 101 -8.20 -0.02 -7.28
CA ASN A 101 -9.08 0.82 -6.45
C ASN A 101 -8.86 2.30 -6.75
N ALA A 102 -7.60 2.73 -6.86
CA ALA A 102 -7.29 4.13 -7.11
C ALA A 102 -7.85 4.60 -8.46
N VAL A 103 -7.61 3.82 -9.53
CA VAL A 103 -8.03 4.24 -10.87
C VAL A 103 -9.54 4.09 -11.07
N THR A 104 -10.22 3.26 -10.29
CA THR A 104 -11.67 3.14 -10.34
C THR A 104 -12.38 4.05 -9.36
N GLY A 105 -11.62 4.86 -8.63
CA GLY A 105 -12.18 5.85 -7.72
C GLY A 105 -12.66 5.29 -6.40
N LYS A 106 -12.12 4.17 -5.96
CA LYS A 106 -12.53 3.53 -4.70
C LYS A 106 -11.50 3.77 -3.61
N ALA A 107 -11.97 3.93 -2.39
CA ALA A 107 -11.13 4.04 -1.19
C ALA A 107 -11.46 2.87 -0.28
N ILE A 108 -10.70 1.79 -0.40
CA ILE A 108 -10.90 0.57 0.38
C ILE A 108 -9.71 0.40 1.32
N LYS A 109 -9.98 0.34 2.62
CA LYS A 109 -8.95 0.13 3.65
C LYS A 109 -8.46 -1.30 3.61
N PHE A 110 -7.13 -1.47 3.58
CA PHE A 110 -6.52 -2.80 3.67
C PHE A 110 -6.50 -3.28 5.12
N PRO A 111 -6.57 -4.59 5.35
CA PRO A 111 -6.49 -5.13 6.71
C PRO A 111 -5.13 -4.80 7.34
N PHE A 112 -5.15 -4.50 8.64
CA PHE A 112 -3.98 -4.14 9.46
C PHE A 112 -3.36 -2.78 9.10
N ILE A 113 -3.28 -2.44 7.81
CA ILE A 113 -2.68 -1.18 7.34
C ILE A 113 -3.55 0.00 7.78
N ASP A 114 -4.86 -0.18 7.84
CA ASP A 114 -5.80 0.87 8.21
C ASP A 114 -5.58 1.41 9.64
N LYS A 115 -4.85 0.65 10.46
CA LYS A 115 -4.54 1.07 11.83
C LYS A 115 -3.26 1.90 11.92
N ILE A 116 -2.50 2.00 10.83
CA ILE A 116 -1.25 2.73 10.77
C ILE A 116 -1.46 3.95 9.89
N ASN A 117 -1.49 5.12 10.49
CA ASN A 117 -1.72 6.37 9.77
C ASN A 117 -0.44 7.19 9.78
N LEU A 118 0.38 7.03 8.74
CA LEU A 118 1.58 7.83 8.54
C LEU A 118 1.23 9.16 7.87
N ILE A 119 0.19 9.16 7.07
CA ILE A 119 -0.31 10.34 6.37
C ILE A 119 -1.78 10.50 6.74
N LYS A 120 -2.12 11.67 7.27
CA LYS A 120 -3.52 11.96 7.60
C LYS A 120 -4.30 12.29 6.33
N TYR A 121 -5.47 11.72 6.22
CA TYR A 121 -6.40 12.01 5.14
C TYR A 121 -7.77 12.37 5.73
#